data_5ae6573db6efd7969df992643390422d
#
_entry.id   5ae6573db6efd7969df992643390422d
#
_cell.length_a   1.000
_cell.length_b   1.000
_cell.length_c   1.000
_cell.angle_alpha   90.00
_cell.angle_beta   90.00
_cell.angle_gamma   90.00
#
_symmetry.space_group_name_H-M   'P 1'
#
loop_
_entity.id
_entity.type
_entity.pdbx_description
1 polymer ?
#
loop_
_entity_poly.entity_id
_entity_poly.type
_entity_poly.pdbx_seq_one_letter_code
_entity_poly.pdbx_strand_id
1 'polypeptide(L)'
;MNDELISIMVPLYNVAAYLPKCLDSILIQTYSNIEILLVDDGSTDSSGIICDNYASKDSRVKVFHKKNEGQAVARNLCIEKASGEYLLFVDSDDIITPDHVETLYNLVKKYKCKVSLAILQTFKEGEPIKVVPSKYEEELLSPAKAVEYMNYQVKFDTWPVCKLYHKSIFESGIRYPVGKIFEDFAITYLLLFQSDKVAYCNKVIYYYLLRSNSTEGASFSEKKMDGALEVLDSFNRHMDLIRPIMKSYQCRMVSFACHLLLKMPKNYSKRSIIENLLYKNRKTVLFDKHARPKARLASLISYFGFSILKLMFKLVDRRS
;
A
#
# COMPACT_ATOMS: atom_id res chain seq x y z
N MET A 1 -2.36 -30.28 12.20
CA MET A 1 -1.37 -29.64 11.33
C MET A 1 -0.78 -28.50 12.16
N ASN A 2 0.54 -28.42 12.31
CA ASN A 2 1.12 -27.25 13.00
C ASN A 2 0.82 -26.01 12.15
N ASP A 3 0.18 -25.04 12.75
CA ASP A 3 -0.06 -23.74 12.12
C ASP A 3 1.28 -23.06 11.88
N GLU A 4 1.52 -22.55 10.65
CA GLU A 4 2.78 -21.91 10.29
C GLU A 4 2.91 -20.56 11.01
N LEU A 5 4.13 -20.18 11.42
CA LEU A 5 4.39 -18.89 12.07
C LEU A 5 4.17 -17.75 11.09
N ILE A 6 3.45 -16.72 11.52
CA ILE A 6 3.20 -15.50 10.75
C ILE A 6 3.87 -14.32 11.43
N SER A 7 4.72 -13.60 10.69
CA SER A 7 5.36 -12.37 11.17
C SER A 7 4.49 -11.17 10.82
N ILE A 8 3.99 -10.48 11.84
CA ILE A 8 3.30 -9.21 11.71
C ILE A 8 4.33 -8.10 11.86
N MET A 9 4.54 -7.34 10.80
CA MET A 9 5.59 -6.33 10.67
C MET A 9 5.00 -4.93 10.84
N VAL A 10 5.44 -4.21 11.85
CA VAL A 10 4.94 -2.88 12.23
C VAL A 10 6.09 -1.87 12.24
N PRO A 11 6.39 -1.22 11.10
CA PRO A 11 7.30 -0.08 11.07
C PRO A 11 6.62 1.13 11.72
N LEU A 12 7.36 1.87 12.57
CA LEU A 12 6.80 3.01 13.28
C LEU A 12 7.78 4.18 13.42
N TYR A 13 7.23 5.40 13.45
CA TYR A 13 7.96 6.62 13.72
C TYR A 13 7.01 7.71 14.23
N ASN A 14 7.18 8.18 15.48
CA ASN A 14 6.41 9.27 16.09
C ASN A 14 4.88 9.06 16.00
N VAL A 15 4.39 7.95 16.56
CA VAL A 15 2.98 7.52 16.51
C VAL A 15 2.40 7.19 17.91
N ALA A 16 2.99 7.73 18.98
CA ALA A 16 2.62 7.39 20.36
C ALA A 16 1.11 7.50 20.65
N ALA A 17 0.41 8.44 20.00
CA ALA A 17 -1.02 8.63 20.20
C ALA A 17 -1.89 7.49 19.62
N TYR A 18 -1.41 6.77 18.62
CA TYR A 18 -2.17 5.77 17.87
C TYR A 18 -1.70 4.34 18.17
N LEU A 19 -0.40 4.19 18.45
CA LEU A 19 0.28 2.91 18.59
C LEU A 19 -0.39 1.93 19.58
N PRO A 20 -0.90 2.35 20.75
CA PRO A 20 -1.57 1.41 21.65
C PRO A 20 -2.78 0.72 21.00
N LYS A 21 -3.64 1.47 20.30
CA LYS A 21 -4.83 0.90 19.66
C LYS A 21 -4.45 -0.07 18.52
N CYS A 22 -3.39 0.24 17.79
CA CYS A 22 -2.84 -0.63 16.77
C CYS A 22 -2.38 -1.96 17.39
N LEU A 23 -1.51 -1.89 18.41
CA LEU A 23 -0.95 -3.06 19.07
C LEU A 23 -2.02 -3.92 19.76
N ASP A 24 -2.98 -3.29 20.45
CA ASP A 24 -4.11 -3.99 21.05
C ASP A 24 -4.89 -4.79 20.00
N SER A 25 -5.12 -4.23 18.81
CA SER A 25 -5.81 -4.93 17.72
C SER A 25 -5.01 -6.12 17.15
N ILE A 26 -3.68 -6.04 17.20
CA ILE A 26 -2.79 -7.12 16.79
C ILE A 26 -2.74 -8.23 17.84
N LEU A 27 -2.72 -7.90 19.12
CA LEU A 27 -2.60 -8.88 20.21
C LEU A 27 -3.82 -9.79 20.36
N ILE A 28 -5.00 -9.32 19.93
CA ILE A 28 -6.28 -10.08 20.01
C ILE A 28 -6.58 -10.92 18.76
N GLN A 29 -5.60 -11.14 17.89
CA GLN A 29 -5.82 -11.94 16.67
C GLN A 29 -6.25 -13.36 17.00
N THR A 30 -7.26 -13.87 16.26
CA THR A 30 -7.76 -15.25 16.42
C THR A 30 -6.74 -16.31 16.02
N TYR A 31 -5.86 -15.99 15.07
CA TYR A 31 -4.70 -16.80 14.72
C TYR A 31 -3.57 -16.57 15.73
N SER A 32 -3.22 -17.59 16.51
CA SER A 32 -2.35 -17.45 17.68
C SER A 32 -0.85 -17.59 17.40
N ASN A 33 -0.46 -18.35 16.35
CA ASN A 33 0.95 -18.58 16.04
C ASN A 33 1.57 -17.41 15.25
N ILE A 34 1.75 -16.28 15.94
CA ILE A 34 2.27 -15.03 15.41
C ILE A 34 3.51 -14.56 16.17
N GLU A 35 4.39 -13.86 15.48
CA GLU A 35 5.36 -12.93 16.07
C GLU A 35 5.05 -11.51 15.60
N ILE A 36 5.33 -10.53 16.43
CA ILE A 36 5.06 -9.12 16.17
C ILE A 36 6.39 -8.37 16.19
N LEU A 37 6.79 -7.84 15.04
CA LEU A 37 8.08 -7.15 14.87
C LEU A 37 7.83 -5.65 14.83
N LEU A 38 8.15 -4.95 15.90
CA LEU A 38 8.06 -3.50 16.02
C LEU A 38 9.42 -2.91 15.63
N VAL A 39 9.48 -2.19 14.51
CA VAL A 39 10.70 -1.49 14.09
C VAL A 39 10.50 0.01 14.31
N ASP A 40 11.06 0.52 15.39
CA ASP A 40 11.07 1.94 15.72
C ASP A 40 12.19 2.64 14.94
N ASP A 41 11.80 3.44 13.96
CA ASP A 41 12.70 4.20 13.09
C ASP A 41 13.19 5.49 13.75
N GLY A 42 13.62 5.40 15.02
CA GLY A 42 14.23 6.51 15.77
C GLY A 42 13.22 7.54 16.23
N SER A 43 12.08 7.09 16.80
CA SER A 43 11.05 7.99 17.36
C SER A 43 11.63 8.89 18.44
N THR A 44 11.16 10.13 18.47
CA THR A 44 11.50 11.16 19.46
C THR A 44 10.38 11.42 20.47
N ASP A 45 9.22 10.82 20.24
CA ASP A 45 8.09 10.80 21.18
C ASP A 45 8.12 9.53 22.04
N SER A 46 7.03 9.23 22.75
CA SER A 46 6.92 8.05 23.62
C SER A 46 6.75 6.72 22.86
N SER A 47 6.80 6.68 21.53
CA SER A 47 6.55 5.45 20.74
C SER A 47 7.50 4.32 21.13
N GLY A 48 8.80 4.59 21.26
CA GLY A 48 9.78 3.57 21.66
C GLY A 48 9.49 2.98 23.03
N ILE A 49 9.17 3.82 24.01
CA ILE A 49 8.79 3.39 25.38
C ILE A 49 7.53 2.52 25.36
N ILE A 50 6.55 2.87 24.54
CA ILE A 50 5.34 2.06 24.34
C ILE A 50 5.71 0.67 23.79
N CYS A 51 6.55 0.60 22.77
CA CYS A 51 7.01 -0.67 22.22
C CYS A 51 7.64 -1.59 23.30
N ASP A 52 8.55 -1.04 24.10
CA ASP A 52 9.23 -1.80 25.17
C ASP A 52 8.24 -2.28 26.25
N ASN A 53 7.24 -1.46 26.58
CA ASN A 53 6.17 -1.84 27.51
C ASN A 53 5.31 -3.00 26.99
N TYR A 54 5.04 -3.06 25.68
CA TYR A 54 4.32 -4.18 25.08
C TYR A 54 5.19 -5.44 25.03
N ALA A 55 6.45 -5.32 24.64
CA ALA A 55 7.39 -6.44 24.62
C ALA A 55 7.63 -7.07 26.00
N SER A 56 7.60 -6.25 27.07
CA SER A 56 7.73 -6.76 28.45
C SER A 56 6.53 -7.59 28.92
N LYS A 57 5.36 -7.43 28.26
CA LYS A 57 4.09 -8.08 28.66
C LYS A 57 3.73 -9.27 27.76
N ASP A 58 4.21 -9.32 26.52
CA ASP A 58 3.88 -10.36 25.56
C ASP A 58 5.14 -10.82 24.81
N SER A 59 5.54 -12.06 25.00
CA SER A 59 6.76 -12.65 24.42
C SER A 59 6.71 -12.78 22.90
N ARG A 60 5.56 -12.63 22.26
CA ARG A 60 5.42 -12.58 20.80
C ARG A 60 5.93 -11.27 20.20
N VAL A 61 6.03 -10.21 21.03
CA VAL A 61 6.46 -8.87 20.60
C VAL A 61 7.98 -8.75 20.67
N LYS A 62 8.59 -8.39 19.55
CA LYS A 62 10.03 -8.16 19.41
C LYS A 62 10.25 -6.71 18.94
N VAL A 63 11.08 -5.95 19.62
CA VAL A 63 11.35 -4.53 19.32
C VAL A 63 12.75 -4.36 18.76
N PHE A 64 12.85 -3.52 17.73
CA PHE A 64 14.12 -3.14 17.11
C PHE A 64 14.17 -1.61 17.00
N HIS A 65 14.98 -0.97 17.82
CA HIS A 65 15.24 0.47 17.73
C HIS A 65 16.39 0.75 16.78
N LYS A 66 16.24 1.75 15.93
CA LYS A 66 17.28 2.20 15.00
C LYS A 66 17.28 3.73 14.83
N LYS A 67 18.32 4.27 14.23
CA LYS A 67 18.30 5.68 13.80
C LYS A 67 17.28 5.88 12.69
N ASN A 68 16.66 7.06 12.61
CA ASN A 68 15.72 7.39 11.56
C ASN A 68 16.40 7.38 10.17
N GLU A 69 15.94 6.47 9.33
CA GLU A 69 16.39 6.32 7.92
C GLU A 69 15.19 6.21 6.96
N GLY A 70 13.97 6.28 7.50
CA GLY A 70 12.72 6.28 6.74
C GLY A 70 12.05 4.92 6.62
N GLN A 71 10.77 4.99 6.29
CA GLN A 71 9.83 3.86 6.31
C GLN A 71 10.29 2.65 5.47
N ALA A 72 10.93 2.89 4.30
CA ALA A 72 11.42 1.82 3.45
C ALA A 72 12.52 1.00 4.16
N VAL A 73 13.43 1.65 4.90
CA VAL A 73 14.47 0.96 5.68
C VAL A 73 13.84 0.17 6.82
N ALA A 74 12.88 0.76 7.52
CA ALA A 74 12.17 0.07 8.60
C ALA A 74 11.41 -1.17 8.09
N ARG A 75 10.70 -1.07 6.95
CA ARG A 75 10.03 -2.23 6.32
C ARG A 75 11.04 -3.31 5.88
N ASN A 76 12.17 -2.92 5.30
CA ASN A 76 13.20 -3.88 4.89
C ASN A 76 13.82 -4.59 6.11
N LEU A 77 14.03 -3.88 7.21
CA LEU A 77 14.50 -4.49 8.46
C LEU A 77 13.48 -5.47 9.04
N CYS A 78 12.16 -5.14 8.97
CA CYS A 78 11.12 -6.09 9.35
C CYS A 78 11.22 -7.39 8.54
N ILE A 79 11.37 -7.30 7.21
CA ILE A 79 11.51 -8.48 6.33
C ILE A 79 12.76 -9.30 6.72
N GLU A 80 13.87 -8.63 7.04
CA GLU A 80 15.12 -9.30 7.44
C GLU A 80 14.98 -10.04 8.78
N LYS A 81 14.30 -9.44 9.75
CA LYS A 81 14.13 -9.99 11.11
C LYS A 81 13.00 -11.01 11.22
N ALA A 82 12.15 -11.11 10.21
CA ALA A 82 11.01 -12.02 10.22
C ALA A 82 11.44 -13.49 10.22
N SER A 83 10.93 -14.26 11.19
CA SER A 83 11.17 -15.70 11.31
C SER A 83 10.02 -16.52 10.70
N GLY A 84 8.83 -15.93 10.54
CA GLY A 84 7.64 -16.60 10.05
C GLY A 84 7.74 -17.06 8.60
N GLU A 85 6.95 -18.07 8.26
CA GLU A 85 6.76 -18.59 6.91
C GLU A 85 5.96 -17.60 6.05
N TYR A 86 5.07 -16.83 6.69
CA TYR A 86 4.28 -15.78 6.07
C TYR A 86 4.53 -14.44 6.74
N LEU A 87 4.48 -13.38 5.93
CA LEU A 87 4.77 -12.01 6.30
C LEU A 87 3.58 -11.12 5.96
N LEU A 88 3.18 -10.23 6.89
CA LEU A 88 2.20 -9.18 6.62
C LEU A 88 2.61 -7.87 7.29
N PHE A 89 2.22 -6.75 6.69
CA PHE A 89 2.46 -5.42 7.25
C PHE A 89 1.20 -4.86 7.89
N VAL A 90 1.40 -4.14 9.00
CA VAL A 90 0.40 -3.28 9.63
C VAL A 90 1.04 -1.92 9.85
N ASP A 91 0.43 -0.84 9.36
CA ASP A 91 0.88 0.51 9.65
C ASP A 91 0.50 0.87 11.09
N SER A 92 1.41 1.51 11.80
CA SER A 92 1.38 1.67 13.27
C SER A 92 0.33 2.62 13.82
N ASP A 93 -0.42 3.28 12.96
CA ASP A 93 -1.54 4.16 13.28
C ASP A 93 -2.91 3.57 12.92
N ASP A 94 -2.95 2.36 12.36
CA ASP A 94 -4.14 1.68 11.88
C ASP A 94 -4.67 0.62 12.86
N ILE A 95 -5.84 0.06 12.55
CA ILE A 95 -6.51 -0.97 13.36
C ILE A 95 -6.87 -2.14 12.44
N ILE A 96 -6.64 -3.38 12.92
CA ILE A 96 -7.04 -4.59 12.20
C ILE A 96 -8.19 -5.31 12.92
N THR A 97 -9.01 -6.04 12.16
CA THR A 97 -10.06 -6.87 12.79
C THR A 97 -9.45 -8.08 13.50
N PRO A 98 -10.12 -8.66 14.52
CA PRO A 98 -9.58 -9.82 15.25
C PRO A 98 -9.25 -11.02 14.36
N ASP A 99 -9.90 -11.17 13.24
CA ASP A 99 -9.73 -12.26 12.29
C ASP A 99 -8.92 -11.89 11.04
N HIS A 100 -8.16 -10.79 11.09
CA HIS A 100 -7.34 -10.30 9.98
C HIS A 100 -6.34 -11.36 9.49
N VAL A 101 -5.52 -11.87 10.40
CA VAL A 101 -4.48 -12.85 10.09
C VAL A 101 -5.11 -14.14 9.61
N GLU A 102 -6.10 -14.66 10.34
CA GLU A 102 -6.78 -15.92 10.03
C GLU A 102 -7.46 -15.86 8.65
N THR A 103 -8.14 -14.75 8.33
CA THR A 103 -8.78 -14.55 7.02
C THR A 103 -7.77 -14.68 5.88
N LEU A 104 -6.64 -13.98 5.97
CA LEU A 104 -5.62 -14.01 4.93
C LEU A 104 -4.91 -15.38 4.85
N TYR A 105 -4.64 -15.99 5.99
CA TYR A 105 -4.02 -17.31 6.07
C TYR A 105 -4.91 -18.41 5.48
N ASN A 106 -6.19 -18.41 5.83
CA ASN A 106 -7.15 -19.37 5.27
C ASN A 106 -7.24 -19.30 3.75
N LEU A 107 -7.13 -18.10 3.17
CA LEU A 107 -7.09 -17.93 1.71
C LEU A 107 -5.86 -18.60 1.08
N VAL A 108 -4.65 -18.36 1.61
CA VAL A 108 -3.44 -18.98 1.05
C VAL A 108 -3.46 -20.49 1.19
N LYS A 109 -3.97 -21.03 2.28
CA LYS A 109 -4.11 -22.48 2.50
C LYS A 109 -5.15 -23.09 1.57
N LYS A 110 -6.35 -22.49 1.47
CA LYS A 110 -7.45 -22.95 0.61
C LYS A 110 -7.03 -23.01 -0.87
N TYR A 111 -6.39 -21.96 -1.36
CA TYR A 111 -6.04 -21.83 -2.77
C TYR A 111 -4.62 -22.32 -3.10
N LYS A 112 -3.85 -22.74 -2.10
CA LYS A 112 -2.45 -23.19 -2.24
C LYS A 112 -1.64 -22.18 -3.05
N CYS A 113 -1.62 -20.92 -2.58
CA CYS A 113 -0.93 -19.82 -3.23
C CYS A 113 -0.01 -19.08 -2.24
N LYS A 114 0.89 -18.25 -2.77
CA LYS A 114 1.88 -17.53 -1.97
C LYS A 114 1.41 -16.16 -1.49
N VAL A 115 0.30 -15.65 -2.05
CA VAL A 115 -0.21 -14.30 -1.74
C VAL A 115 -1.72 -14.35 -1.54
N SER A 116 -2.20 -13.73 -0.48
CA SER A 116 -3.61 -13.41 -0.30
C SER A 116 -3.82 -11.93 -0.03
N LEU A 117 -4.98 -11.43 -0.45
CA LEU A 117 -5.38 -10.03 -0.40
C LEU A 117 -6.81 -9.91 0.15
N ALA A 118 -7.04 -8.85 0.91
CA ALA A 118 -8.39 -8.44 1.32
C ALA A 118 -8.53 -6.92 1.16
N ILE A 119 -9.63 -6.34 1.64
CA ILE A 119 -9.87 -4.92 1.50
C ILE A 119 -9.73 -4.17 2.83
N LEU A 120 -9.39 -2.89 2.72
CA LEU A 120 -9.41 -1.95 3.83
C LEU A 120 -10.60 -0.99 3.71
N GLN A 121 -10.99 -0.43 4.83
CA GLN A 121 -11.92 0.67 4.94
C GLN A 121 -11.24 1.85 5.63
N THR A 122 -11.43 3.05 5.12
CA THR A 122 -10.93 4.26 5.77
C THR A 122 -11.87 4.73 6.87
N PHE A 123 -11.33 5.34 7.93
CA PHE A 123 -12.08 6.05 8.94
C PHE A 123 -11.35 7.33 9.34
N LYS A 124 -12.07 8.30 9.89
CA LYS A 124 -11.49 9.57 10.35
C LYS A 124 -11.25 9.54 11.85
N GLU A 125 -10.23 10.26 12.28
CA GLU A 125 -9.93 10.42 13.70
C GLU A 125 -11.15 11.02 14.45
N GLY A 126 -11.51 10.39 15.58
CA GLY A 126 -12.68 10.78 16.37
C GLY A 126 -14.03 10.27 15.85
N GLU A 127 -14.09 9.67 14.67
CA GLU A 127 -15.32 9.06 14.17
C GLU A 127 -15.37 7.54 14.48
N PRO A 128 -16.57 6.99 14.77
CA PRO A 128 -16.72 5.56 14.97
C PRO A 128 -16.49 4.80 13.64
N ILE A 129 -15.84 3.65 13.74
CA ILE A 129 -15.68 2.74 12.61
C ILE A 129 -17.06 2.17 12.26
N LYS A 130 -17.54 2.47 11.06
CA LYS A 130 -18.81 1.95 10.53
C LYS A 130 -18.53 0.70 9.71
N VAL A 131 -18.93 -0.45 10.22
CA VAL A 131 -18.84 -1.70 9.46
C VAL A 131 -19.89 -1.67 8.34
N VAL A 132 -19.43 -1.72 7.09
CA VAL A 132 -20.33 -1.83 5.92
C VAL A 132 -20.50 -3.31 5.60
N PRO A 133 -21.71 -3.88 5.79
CA PRO A 133 -21.95 -5.27 5.42
C PRO A 133 -21.79 -5.44 3.90
N SER A 134 -21.04 -6.43 3.49
CA SER A 134 -20.96 -6.84 2.09
C SER A 134 -21.16 -8.34 1.99
N LYS A 135 -21.73 -8.81 0.87
CA LYS A 135 -21.75 -10.24 0.58
C LYS A 135 -20.31 -10.72 0.43
N TYR A 136 -19.94 -11.72 1.21
CA TYR A 136 -18.59 -12.28 1.15
C TYR A 136 -18.36 -12.99 -0.19
N GLU A 137 -17.28 -12.63 -0.87
CA GLU A 137 -16.88 -13.21 -2.15
C GLU A 137 -15.37 -13.43 -2.15
N GLU A 138 -14.94 -14.54 -2.74
CA GLU A 138 -13.55 -14.87 -2.94
C GLU A 138 -13.26 -15.02 -4.43
N GLU A 139 -12.03 -14.72 -4.83
CA GLU A 139 -11.57 -14.85 -6.21
C GLU A 139 -10.13 -15.34 -6.26
N LEU A 140 -9.86 -16.31 -7.11
CA LEU A 140 -8.50 -16.74 -7.40
C LEU A 140 -8.02 -16.07 -8.69
N LEU A 141 -6.98 -15.26 -8.57
CA LEU A 141 -6.47 -14.42 -9.63
C LEU A 141 -5.14 -14.96 -10.17
N SER A 142 -4.91 -14.80 -11.47
CA SER A 142 -3.54 -14.82 -11.98
C SER A 142 -2.79 -13.56 -11.50
N PRO A 143 -1.45 -13.59 -11.39
CA PRO A 143 -0.66 -12.42 -11.02
C PRO A 143 -0.95 -11.20 -11.91
N ALA A 144 -1.03 -11.40 -13.22
CA ALA A 144 -1.38 -10.36 -14.18
C ALA A 144 -2.74 -9.73 -13.88
N LYS A 145 -3.76 -10.56 -13.55
CA LYS A 145 -5.10 -10.07 -13.19
C LYS A 145 -5.11 -9.30 -11.86
N ALA A 146 -4.33 -9.75 -10.89
CA ALA A 146 -4.15 -9.04 -9.62
C ALA A 146 -3.52 -7.65 -9.87
N VAL A 147 -2.45 -7.58 -10.67
CA VAL A 147 -1.82 -6.29 -11.03
C VAL A 147 -2.75 -5.41 -11.87
N GLU A 148 -3.60 -5.98 -12.75
CA GLU A 148 -4.64 -5.20 -13.43
C GLU A 148 -5.61 -4.54 -12.44
N TYR A 149 -6.15 -5.29 -11.48
CA TYR A 149 -7.07 -4.74 -10.47
C TYR A 149 -6.40 -3.63 -9.63
N MET A 150 -5.14 -3.84 -9.24
CA MET A 150 -4.34 -2.84 -8.54
C MET A 150 -4.14 -1.57 -9.39
N ASN A 151 -3.81 -1.72 -10.66
CA ASN A 151 -3.59 -0.59 -11.57
C ASN A 151 -4.88 0.19 -11.84
N TYR A 152 -6.00 -0.50 -12.04
CA TYR A 152 -7.31 0.14 -12.17
C TYR A 152 -7.85 0.66 -10.82
N GLN A 153 -7.24 0.29 -9.70
CA GLN A 153 -7.67 0.64 -8.33
C GLN A 153 -9.15 0.27 -8.08
N VAL A 154 -9.53 -0.94 -8.43
CA VAL A 154 -10.95 -1.37 -8.34
C VAL A 154 -11.24 -2.27 -7.16
N LYS A 155 -10.30 -3.11 -6.73
CA LYS A 155 -10.47 -4.03 -5.58
C LYS A 155 -9.49 -3.74 -4.45
N PHE A 156 -8.24 -3.43 -4.80
CA PHE A 156 -7.16 -3.09 -3.87
C PHE A 156 -6.16 -2.16 -4.56
N ASP A 157 -5.20 -1.65 -3.79
CA ASP A 157 -4.17 -0.74 -4.28
C ASP A 157 -2.77 -1.23 -3.88
N THR A 158 -1.75 -0.40 -4.11
CA THR A 158 -0.33 -0.68 -3.88
C THR A 158 0.05 -0.78 -2.40
N TRP A 159 -0.81 -0.36 -1.48
CA TRP A 159 -0.50 -0.38 -0.04
C TRP A 159 0.08 -1.72 0.40
N PRO A 160 1.09 -1.75 1.26
CA PRO A 160 1.68 -3.00 1.76
C PRO A 160 0.74 -3.76 2.69
N VAL A 161 -0.23 -3.08 3.31
CA VAL A 161 -1.22 -3.62 4.25
C VAL A 161 -2.32 -4.44 3.57
N CYS A 162 -3.12 -5.19 4.32
CA CYS A 162 -4.16 -6.11 3.83
C CYS A 162 -3.62 -7.21 2.88
N LYS A 163 -2.38 -7.59 3.02
CA LYS A 163 -1.71 -8.58 2.18
C LYS A 163 -0.89 -9.52 3.04
N LEU A 164 -1.02 -10.81 2.78
CA LEU A 164 -0.17 -11.84 3.34
C LEU A 164 0.71 -12.41 2.23
N TYR A 165 2.01 -12.48 2.49
CA TYR A 165 3.01 -12.97 1.56
C TYR A 165 3.74 -14.16 2.15
N HIS A 166 3.91 -15.24 1.39
CA HIS A 166 4.88 -16.27 1.74
C HIS A 166 6.29 -15.69 1.69
N LYS A 167 7.14 -16.03 2.67
CA LYS A 167 8.50 -15.45 2.82
C LYS A 167 9.36 -15.61 1.56
N SER A 168 9.21 -16.73 0.84
CA SER A 168 9.97 -16.99 -0.40
C SER A 168 9.82 -15.92 -1.49
N ILE A 169 8.77 -15.10 -1.44
CA ILE A 169 8.59 -13.98 -2.37
C ILE A 169 9.73 -12.95 -2.23
N PHE A 170 10.19 -12.73 -1.01
CA PHE A 170 11.27 -11.78 -0.71
C PHE A 170 12.68 -12.36 -0.88
N GLU A 171 12.80 -13.68 -1.04
CA GLU A 171 14.07 -14.36 -1.37
C GLU A 171 14.58 -14.00 -2.77
N SER A 172 13.70 -13.52 -3.65
CA SER A 172 14.06 -12.94 -4.95
C SER A 172 14.90 -11.66 -4.86
N GLY A 173 15.11 -11.13 -3.64
CA GLY A 173 15.86 -9.89 -3.40
C GLY A 173 15.02 -8.62 -3.55
N ILE A 174 13.72 -8.72 -3.83
CA ILE A 174 12.83 -7.54 -3.89
C ILE A 174 12.79 -6.86 -2.51
N ARG A 175 13.08 -5.54 -2.49
CA ARG A 175 13.08 -4.70 -1.29
C ARG A 175 12.48 -3.34 -1.59
N TYR A 176 11.96 -2.68 -0.56
CA TYR A 176 11.48 -1.31 -0.66
C TYR A 176 12.62 -0.35 -1.00
N PRO A 177 12.52 0.49 -2.03
CA PRO A 177 13.57 1.41 -2.43
C PRO A 177 13.80 2.49 -1.37
N VAL A 178 15.04 2.52 -0.83
CA VAL A 178 15.43 3.39 0.28
C VAL A 178 15.46 4.85 -0.15
N GLY A 179 14.97 5.74 0.72
CA GLY A 179 15.00 7.18 0.50
C GLY A 179 13.98 7.70 -0.50
N LYS A 180 13.11 6.85 -1.05
CA LYS A 180 12.08 7.22 -2.02
C LYS A 180 10.70 7.32 -1.36
N ILE A 181 9.82 8.15 -1.95
CA ILE A 181 8.37 8.17 -1.69
C ILE A 181 7.71 7.33 -2.80
N PHE A 182 6.58 6.71 -2.53
CA PHE A 182 5.90 5.73 -3.40
C PHE A 182 6.67 4.41 -3.52
N GLU A 183 7.38 4.03 -2.47
CA GLU A 183 8.17 2.81 -2.39
C GLU A 183 7.33 1.55 -2.53
N ASP A 184 6.09 1.58 -2.06
CA ASP A 184 5.08 0.53 -2.23
C ASP A 184 4.67 0.37 -3.70
N PHE A 185 4.41 1.49 -4.38
CA PHE A 185 4.06 1.47 -5.79
C PHE A 185 5.19 0.92 -6.67
N ALA A 186 6.43 1.18 -6.28
CA ALA A 186 7.60 0.72 -7.04
C ALA A 186 7.76 -0.81 -7.01
N ILE A 187 7.23 -1.52 -6.01
CA ILE A 187 7.52 -2.96 -5.82
C ILE A 187 6.29 -3.86 -5.68
N THR A 188 5.12 -3.37 -5.28
CA THR A 188 3.97 -4.26 -4.99
C THR A 188 3.58 -5.12 -6.19
N TYR A 189 3.65 -4.59 -7.41
CA TYR A 189 3.38 -5.37 -8.62
C TYR A 189 4.39 -6.52 -8.80
N LEU A 190 5.67 -6.31 -8.44
CA LEU A 190 6.70 -7.34 -8.50
C LEU A 190 6.41 -8.45 -7.49
N LEU A 191 6.02 -8.10 -6.26
CA LEU A 191 5.65 -9.08 -5.25
C LEU A 191 4.48 -9.95 -5.70
N LEU A 192 3.48 -9.37 -6.37
CA LEU A 192 2.36 -10.11 -6.95
C LEU A 192 2.81 -11.05 -8.08
N PHE A 193 3.74 -10.64 -8.93
CA PHE A 193 4.28 -11.47 -10.01
C PHE A 193 5.21 -12.60 -9.53
N GLN A 194 5.70 -12.57 -8.27
CA GLN A 194 6.46 -13.68 -7.67
C GLN A 194 5.56 -14.85 -7.24
N SER A 195 4.25 -14.69 -7.27
CA SER A 195 3.29 -15.77 -7.01
C SER A 195 2.75 -16.32 -8.32
N ASP A 196 2.45 -17.62 -8.38
CA ASP A 196 1.73 -18.25 -9.51
C ASP A 196 0.23 -17.93 -9.47
N LYS A 197 -0.30 -17.69 -8.27
CA LYS A 197 -1.70 -17.38 -8.00
C LYS A 197 -1.79 -16.37 -6.86
N VAL A 198 -2.86 -15.58 -6.86
CA VAL A 198 -3.19 -14.60 -5.82
C VAL A 198 -4.63 -14.80 -5.38
N ALA A 199 -4.84 -15.12 -4.10
CA ALA A 199 -6.18 -15.24 -3.55
C ALA A 199 -6.67 -13.87 -3.07
N TYR A 200 -7.93 -13.56 -3.33
CA TYR A 200 -8.56 -12.29 -2.93
C TYR A 200 -9.91 -12.57 -2.26
N CYS A 201 -10.23 -11.79 -1.23
CA CYS A 201 -11.61 -11.67 -0.75
C CYS A 201 -12.00 -10.20 -0.56
N ASN A 202 -13.33 -9.95 -0.66
CA ASN A 202 -13.89 -8.61 -0.46
C ASN A 202 -14.25 -8.30 1.00
N LYS A 203 -13.67 -9.02 1.97
CA LYS A 203 -13.88 -8.76 3.39
C LYS A 203 -13.07 -7.56 3.85
N VAL A 204 -13.71 -6.65 4.58
CA VAL A 204 -13.01 -5.57 5.30
C VAL A 204 -12.39 -6.17 6.55
N ILE A 205 -11.08 -6.19 6.60
CA ILE A 205 -10.29 -6.72 7.72
C ILE A 205 -9.31 -5.70 8.30
N TYR A 206 -9.31 -4.49 7.76
CA TYR A 206 -8.35 -3.43 8.08
C TYR A 206 -9.04 -2.07 8.06
N TYR A 207 -8.75 -1.24 9.05
CA TYR A 207 -9.27 0.11 9.18
C TYR A 207 -8.10 1.10 9.10
N TYR A 208 -8.04 1.80 7.97
CA TYR A 208 -7.01 2.80 7.67
C TYR A 208 -7.41 4.17 8.22
N LEU A 209 -6.57 4.74 9.10
CA LEU A 209 -6.82 6.03 9.73
C LEU A 209 -6.48 7.19 8.79
N LEU A 210 -7.50 8.01 8.48
CA LEU A 210 -7.30 9.29 7.79
C LEU A 210 -7.00 10.37 8.83
N ARG A 211 -5.77 10.88 8.83
CA ARG A 211 -5.33 11.98 9.68
C ARG A 211 -4.81 13.16 8.86
N SER A 212 -4.95 14.37 9.39
CA SER A 212 -4.56 15.62 8.71
C SER A 212 -3.07 15.70 8.37
N ASN A 213 -2.21 15.02 9.13
CA ASN A 213 -0.76 15.03 8.99
C ASN A 213 -0.19 13.82 8.24
N SER A 214 -1.01 13.12 7.42
CA SER A 214 -0.54 11.96 6.66
C SER A 214 0.46 12.36 5.56
N THR A 215 1.40 11.46 5.25
CA THR A 215 2.41 11.65 4.18
C THR A 215 1.76 11.86 2.80
N GLU A 216 0.60 11.26 2.54
CA GLU A 216 -0.16 11.43 1.29
C GLU A 216 -0.69 12.85 1.11
N GLY A 217 -1.13 13.51 2.19
CA GLY A 217 -1.65 14.88 2.19
C GLY A 217 -0.59 15.95 1.94
N ALA A 218 0.69 15.64 2.17
CA ALA A 218 1.78 16.61 2.12
C ALA A 218 1.93 17.29 0.73
N SER A 219 2.41 18.54 0.74
CA SER A 219 2.70 19.32 -0.47
C SER A 219 3.72 18.63 -1.38
N PHE A 220 3.82 19.10 -2.63
CA PHE A 220 4.83 18.66 -3.59
C PHE A 220 6.25 18.96 -3.06
N SER A 221 7.16 17.99 -3.26
CA SER A 221 8.59 18.15 -2.94
C SER A 221 9.45 17.47 -4.01
N GLU A 222 10.74 17.79 -4.07
CA GLU A 222 11.69 17.11 -4.95
C GLU A 222 11.80 15.63 -4.63
N LYS A 223 11.74 15.26 -3.35
CA LYS A 223 11.70 13.87 -2.91
C LYS A 223 10.52 13.10 -3.50
N LYS A 224 9.33 13.74 -3.63
CA LYS A 224 8.17 13.15 -4.32
C LYS A 224 8.44 12.94 -5.81
N MET A 225 9.15 13.86 -6.45
CA MET A 225 9.52 13.70 -7.86
C MET A 225 10.54 12.59 -8.07
N ASP A 226 11.55 12.49 -7.21
CA ASP A 226 12.53 11.40 -7.25
C ASP A 226 11.87 10.03 -7.03
N GLY A 227 10.92 9.95 -6.10
CA GLY A 227 10.10 8.74 -5.92
C GLY A 227 9.26 8.41 -7.16
N ALA A 228 8.66 9.42 -7.79
CA ALA A 228 7.91 9.23 -9.03
C ALA A 228 8.79 8.72 -10.18
N LEU A 229 10.00 9.23 -10.32
CA LEU A 229 10.97 8.74 -11.32
C LEU A 229 11.38 7.30 -11.02
N GLU A 230 11.59 6.93 -9.75
CA GLU A 230 11.89 5.55 -9.35
C GLU A 230 10.76 4.58 -9.73
N VAL A 231 9.50 4.98 -9.50
CA VAL A 231 8.33 4.18 -9.92
C VAL A 231 8.36 3.93 -11.43
N LEU A 232 8.55 5.01 -12.22
CA LEU A 232 8.59 4.90 -13.68
C LEU A 232 9.74 4.01 -14.16
N ASP A 233 10.91 4.14 -13.53
CA ASP A 233 12.08 3.37 -13.85
C ASP A 233 11.92 1.89 -13.47
N SER A 234 11.32 1.61 -12.31
CA SER A 234 10.95 0.26 -11.91
C SER A 234 10.07 -0.42 -12.97
N PHE A 235 9.02 0.23 -13.41
CA PHE A 235 8.16 -0.32 -14.47
C PHE A 235 8.90 -0.48 -15.80
N ASN A 236 9.77 0.47 -16.18
CA ASN A 236 10.55 0.38 -17.41
C ASN A 236 11.51 -0.83 -17.41
N ARG A 237 12.14 -1.13 -16.26
CA ARG A 237 13.01 -2.30 -16.12
C ARG A 237 12.24 -3.64 -16.25
N HIS A 238 10.93 -3.64 -16.02
CA HIS A 238 10.10 -4.86 -16.01
C HIS A 238 8.99 -4.83 -17.06
N MET A 239 9.25 -4.19 -18.22
CA MET A 239 8.25 -4.02 -19.27
C MET A 239 7.70 -5.34 -19.81
N ASP A 240 8.44 -6.45 -19.74
CA ASP A 240 7.96 -7.76 -20.17
C ASP A 240 6.79 -8.25 -19.29
N LEU A 241 6.82 -7.98 -17.99
CA LEU A 241 5.70 -8.25 -17.07
C LEU A 241 4.51 -7.31 -17.32
N ILE A 242 4.78 -6.08 -17.76
CA ILE A 242 3.76 -5.02 -17.94
C ILE A 242 3.08 -5.10 -19.30
N ARG A 243 3.77 -5.57 -20.33
CA ARG A 243 3.24 -5.64 -21.71
C ARG A 243 1.88 -6.34 -21.82
N PRO A 244 1.63 -7.48 -21.16
CA PRO A 244 0.31 -8.13 -21.19
C PRO A 244 -0.82 -7.32 -20.57
N ILE A 245 -0.51 -6.42 -19.63
CA ILE A 245 -1.46 -5.60 -18.85
C ILE A 245 -1.35 -4.11 -19.19
N MET A 246 -0.87 -3.76 -20.36
CA MET A 246 -0.52 -2.38 -20.76
C MET A 246 -1.66 -1.38 -20.54
N LYS A 247 -2.91 -1.73 -20.81
CA LYS A 247 -4.04 -0.81 -20.64
C LYS A 247 -4.23 -0.40 -19.19
N SER A 248 -4.18 -1.35 -18.26
CA SER A 248 -4.29 -1.04 -16.82
C SER A 248 -3.10 -0.22 -16.33
N TYR A 249 -1.88 -0.54 -16.78
CA TYR A 249 -0.69 0.26 -16.52
C TYR A 249 -0.87 1.71 -17.00
N GLN A 250 -1.34 1.93 -18.23
CA GLN A 250 -1.60 3.27 -18.76
C GLN A 250 -2.65 4.03 -17.94
N CYS A 251 -3.70 3.34 -17.46
CA CYS A 251 -4.69 3.92 -16.56
C CYS A 251 -4.05 4.38 -15.24
N ARG A 252 -3.19 3.54 -14.66
CA ARG A 252 -2.45 3.88 -13.44
C ARG A 252 -1.53 5.07 -13.65
N MET A 253 -0.81 5.12 -14.77
CA MET A 253 0.09 6.22 -15.12
C MET A 253 -0.65 7.55 -15.29
N VAL A 254 -1.83 7.56 -15.91
CA VAL A 254 -2.67 8.77 -15.98
C VAL A 254 -3.10 9.24 -14.60
N SER A 255 -3.57 8.33 -13.74
CA SER A 255 -3.98 8.67 -12.37
C SER A 255 -2.81 9.23 -11.56
N PHE A 256 -1.64 8.59 -11.68
CA PHE A 256 -0.42 9.01 -10.99
C PHE A 256 0.10 10.35 -11.49
N ALA A 257 0.14 10.56 -12.80
CA ALA A 257 0.51 11.85 -13.39
C ALA A 257 -0.42 12.99 -12.94
N CYS A 258 -1.73 12.75 -12.92
CA CYS A 258 -2.69 13.74 -12.42
C CYS A 258 -2.46 14.07 -10.95
N HIS A 259 -2.23 13.06 -10.08
CA HIS A 259 -1.94 13.28 -8.65
C HIS A 259 -0.71 14.19 -8.45
N LEU A 260 0.37 13.95 -9.18
CA LEU A 260 1.59 14.76 -9.10
C LEU A 260 1.38 16.17 -9.66
N LEU A 261 0.80 16.28 -10.85
CA LEU A 261 0.64 17.58 -11.55
C LEU A 261 -0.28 18.54 -10.81
N LEU A 262 -1.28 18.05 -10.07
CA LEU A 262 -2.19 18.89 -9.28
C LEU A 262 -1.45 19.64 -8.15
N LYS A 263 -0.44 19.00 -7.55
CA LYS A 263 0.36 19.54 -6.45
C LYS A 263 1.65 20.23 -6.92
N MET A 264 2.15 19.89 -8.12
CA MET A 264 3.42 20.35 -8.65
C MET A 264 3.38 21.83 -9.08
N PRO A 265 4.40 22.65 -8.75
CA PRO A 265 4.54 24.02 -9.25
C PRO A 265 4.58 24.08 -10.78
N LYS A 266 4.01 25.16 -11.37
CA LYS A 266 3.94 25.30 -12.83
C LYS A 266 5.33 25.42 -13.49
N ASN A 267 6.26 26.04 -12.82
CA ASN A 267 7.63 26.32 -13.28
C ASN A 267 8.66 25.26 -12.86
N TYR A 268 8.20 24.09 -12.36
CA TYR A 268 9.11 23.02 -11.95
C TYR A 268 9.84 22.42 -13.17
N SER A 269 11.15 22.36 -13.14
CA SER A 269 12.00 21.98 -14.29
C SER A 269 11.70 20.60 -14.88
N LYS A 270 11.37 19.62 -14.05
CA LYS A 270 11.06 18.24 -14.49
C LYS A 270 9.55 18.00 -14.73
N ARG A 271 8.73 19.07 -14.72
CA ARG A 271 7.28 18.97 -14.89
C ARG A 271 6.88 18.33 -16.22
N SER A 272 7.60 18.63 -17.29
CA SER A 272 7.36 18.10 -18.63
C SER A 272 7.41 16.57 -18.70
N ILE A 273 8.21 15.91 -17.85
CA ILE A 273 8.27 14.44 -17.78
C ILE A 273 6.89 13.86 -17.41
N ILE A 274 6.26 14.45 -16.40
CA ILE A 274 4.95 13.98 -15.90
C ILE A 274 3.82 14.40 -16.84
N GLU A 275 3.92 15.57 -17.47
CA GLU A 275 2.96 15.99 -18.53
C GLU A 275 3.01 15.04 -19.73
N ASN A 276 4.20 14.66 -20.18
CA ASN A 276 4.38 13.69 -21.27
C ASN A 276 3.81 12.30 -20.88
N LEU A 277 3.99 11.88 -19.63
CA LEU A 277 3.39 10.65 -19.15
C LEU A 277 1.85 10.66 -19.28
N LEU A 278 1.20 11.77 -18.90
CA LEU A 278 -0.23 11.98 -19.07
C LEU A 278 -0.62 11.97 -20.55
N TYR A 279 0.04 12.78 -21.37
CA TYR A 279 -0.31 12.96 -22.78
C TYR A 279 -0.14 11.68 -23.61
N LYS A 280 0.90 10.90 -23.34
CA LYS A 280 1.16 9.62 -24.01
C LYS A 280 0.04 8.59 -23.75
N ASN A 281 -0.53 8.58 -22.54
CA ASN A 281 -1.45 7.53 -22.10
C ASN A 281 -2.94 7.94 -22.15
N ARG A 282 -3.27 9.24 -22.18
CA ARG A 282 -4.66 9.75 -22.03
C ARG A 282 -5.64 9.23 -23.08
N LYS A 283 -5.21 9.03 -24.33
CA LYS A 283 -6.10 8.52 -25.41
C LYS A 283 -6.59 7.11 -25.10
N THR A 284 -5.68 6.21 -24.74
CA THR A 284 -6.02 4.83 -24.38
C THR A 284 -6.97 4.80 -23.20
N VAL A 285 -6.69 5.58 -22.15
CA VAL A 285 -7.48 5.60 -20.91
C VAL A 285 -8.88 6.18 -21.14
N LEU A 286 -9.01 7.20 -21.99
CA LEU A 286 -10.32 7.79 -22.33
C LEU A 286 -11.29 6.75 -22.90
N PHE A 287 -10.80 5.85 -23.76
CA PHE A 287 -11.61 4.82 -24.42
C PHE A 287 -11.59 3.45 -23.73
N ASP A 288 -10.86 3.32 -22.63
CA ASP A 288 -10.84 2.07 -21.87
C ASP A 288 -12.06 1.95 -20.94
N LYS A 289 -12.95 1.02 -21.25
CA LYS A 289 -14.17 0.77 -20.47
C LYS A 289 -13.90 0.28 -19.04
N HIS A 290 -12.74 -0.29 -18.76
CA HIS A 290 -12.34 -0.77 -17.44
C HIS A 290 -11.70 0.34 -16.58
N ALA A 291 -11.27 1.45 -17.20
CA ALA A 291 -10.73 2.58 -16.47
C ALA A 291 -11.81 3.28 -15.63
N ARG A 292 -11.45 3.68 -14.41
CA ARG A 292 -12.37 4.39 -13.52
C ARG A 292 -12.91 5.65 -14.18
N PRO A 293 -14.19 6.03 -13.91
CA PRO A 293 -14.79 7.25 -14.46
C PRO A 293 -13.94 8.50 -14.22
N LYS A 294 -13.34 8.64 -13.03
CA LYS A 294 -12.44 9.76 -12.70
C LYS A 294 -11.20 9.80 -13.61
N ALA A 295 -10.59 8.66 -13.91
CA ALA A 295 -9.42 8.60 -14.80
C ALA A 295 -9.78 8.93 -16.26
N ARG A 296 -10.90 8.43 -16.74
CA ARG A 296 -11.43 8.75 -18.08
C ARG A 296 -11.78 10.24 -18.20
N LEU A 297 -12.44 10.80 -17.20
CA LEU A 297 -12.75 12.24 -17.15
C LEU A 297 -11.50 13.11 -17.13
N ALA A 298 -10.51 12.75 -16.29
CA ALA A 298 -9.22 13.44 -16.24
C ALA A 298 -8.50 13.38 -17.60
N SER A 299 -8.53 12.22 -18.27
CA SER A 299 -7.99 12.05 -19.62
C SER A 299 -8.69 12.98 -20.61
N LEU A 300 -10.02 13.07 -20.61
CA LEU A 300 -10.80 13.96 -21.48
C LEU A 300 -10.42 15.43 -21.24
N ILE A 301 -10.49 15.87 -19.98
CA ILE A 301 -10.23 17.28 -19.62
C ILE A 301 -8.79 17.69 -19.97
N SER A 302 -7.84 16.77 -19.93
CA SER A 302 -6.43 17.03 -20.25
C SER A 302 -6.21 17.49 -21.72
N TYR A 303 -7.17 17.26 -22.62
CA TYR A 303 -7.12 17.79 -24.00
C TYR A 303 -7.38 19.30 -24.08
N PHE A 304 -8.07 19.85 -23.07
CA PHE A 304 -8.34 21.29 -22.97
C PHE A 304 -7.30 22.04 -22.15
N GLY A 305 -6.25 21.35 -21.71
CA GLY A 305 -5.13 21.91 -20.96
C GLY A 305 -5.19 21.65 -19.46
N PHE A 306 -4.01 21.60 -18.84
CA PHE A 306 -3.85 21.25 -17.44
C PHE A 306 -4.49 22.28 -16.48
N SER A 307 -4.58 23.55 -16.87
CA SER A 307 -5.22 24.58 -16.03
C SER A 307 -6.71 24.30 -15.80
N ILE A 308 -7.42 23.81 -16.82
CA ILE A 308 -8.83 23.41 -16.72
C ILE A 308 -8.94 22.16 -15.85
N LEU A 309 -8.08 21.17 -16.04
CA LEU A 309 -8.02 19.98 -15.20
C LEU A 309 -7.86 20.34 -13.72
N LYS A 310 -6.93 21.23 -13.38
CA LYS A 310 -6.68 21.72 -12.01
C LYS A 310 -7.90 22.44 -11.42
N LEU A 311 -8.60 23.25 -12.22
CA LEU A 311 -9.82 23.95 -11.78
C LEU A 311 -10.93 22.96 -11.45
N MET A 312 -11.18 21.99 -12.32
CA MET A 312 -12.22 20.98 -12.13
C MET A 312 -11.97 20.12 -10.89
N PHE A 313 -10.71 19.67 -10.66
CA PHE A 313 -10.38 18.94 -9.44
C PHE A 313 -10.62 19.74 -8.16
N LYS A 314 -10.27 21.04 -8.15
CA LYS A 314 -10.55 21.92 -7.00
C LYS A 314 -12.05 22.08 -6.71
N LEU A 315 -12.89 22.01 -7.73
CA LEU A 315 -14.36 22.10 -7.56
C LEU A 315 -14.96 20.78 -7.00
N VAL A 316 -14.36 19.65 -7.36
CA VAL A 316 -14.78 18.34 -6.85
C VAL A 316 -14.34 18.14 -5.40
N ASP A 317 -13.09 18.48 -5.04
CA ASP A 317 -12.58 18.38 -3.66
C ASP A 317 -13.32 19.29 -2.65
N ARG A 318 -13.92 20.39 -3.11
CA ARG A 318 -14.73 21.26 -2.23
C ARG A 318 -16.11 20.69 -1.93
N ARG A 319 -16.54 19.61 -2.59
CA ARG A 319 -17.85 18.97 -2.43
C ARG A 319 -17.78 17.61 -1.73
N SER A 320 -16.58 17.13 -1.42
CA SER A 320 -16.28 15.94 -0.60
C SER A 320 -15.79 16.33 0.79
#